data_681bb0dae3150f2e142d53c1be405a56
#
_entry.id   681bb0dae3150f2e142d53c1be405a56
#
_cell.length_a   1.000
_cell.length_b   1.000
_cell.length_c   1.000
_cell.angle_alpha   90.00
_cell.angle_beta   90.00
_cell.angle_gamma   90.00
#
_symmetry.space_group_name_H-M   'P 1'
#
loop_
_entity.id
_entity.type
_entity.pdbx_description
1 polymer ?
#
loop_
_entity_poly.entity_id
_entity_poly.type
_entity_poly.pdbx_seq_one_letter_code
_entity_poly.pdbx_strand_id
1 'polypeptide(L)'
;KGGLYKTYIKGATNLIRKQKLACRGGGGDFCVSVFSDNSGGIIFDKDYLITHKVETHNSPSALDPFGGAITGIVGVNRDTIGFGLGAKPVANTYGFCFGNPEDVRPLFRDEDLKNKMLSPKRIMDGVIKGINVGGNCSGIPTLSGFTRYDDRYRGKPLVFAGTVGLIPRKINSKFSHLKKAKNVYTIGSGTAGV
;
A
#
# COMPACT_ATOMS: atom_id res chain seq x y z
N LYS A 1 -21.09 -11.63 15.48
CA LYS A 1 -19.94 -11.08 16.24
C LYS A 1 -18.85 -10.75 15.21
N GLY A 2 -18.63 -9.46 14.94
CA GLY A 2 -17.89 -9.02 13.73
C GLY A 2 -16.42 -8.80 13.92
N GLY A 3 -15.61 -9.43 14.69
CA GLY A 3 -14.16 -9.25 14.79
C GLY A 3 -13.69 -7.76 14.87
N LEU A 4 -12.44 -7.53 15.22
CA LEU A 4 -11.88 -6.18 15.41
C LEU A 4 -12.00 -5.30 14.16
N TYR A 5 -11.65 -5.84 12.99
CA TYR A 5 -11.71 -5.09 11.74
C TYR A 5 -13.12 -4.60 11.41
N LYS A 6 -14.12 -5.50 11.44
CA LYS A 6 -15.50 -5.16 11.06
C LYS A 6 -16.15 -4.20 12.05
N THR A 7 -15.82 -4.33 13.34
CA THR A 7 -16.44 -3.52 14.40
C THR A 7 -15.75 -2.16 14.55
N TYR A 8 -14.43 -2.15 14.74
CA TYR A 8 -13.71 -0.94 15.16
C TYR A 8 -13.08 -0.17 14.00
N ILE A 9 -12.80 -0.80 12.87
CA ILE A 9 -12.23 -0.12 11.71
C ILE A 9 -13.33 0.20 10.70
N LYS A 10 -13.89 -0.80 10.05
CA LYS A 10 -14.94 -0.60 9.04
C LYS A 10 -16.23 -0.02 9.63
N GLY A 11 -16.62 -0.49 10.81
CA GLY A 11 -17.82 -0.02 11.51
C GLY A 11 -17.69 1.44 11.94
N ALA A 12 -16.58 1.82 12.55
CA ALA A 12 -16.30 3.21 12.94
C ALA A 12 -16.24 4.14 11.73
N THR A 13 -15.55 3.74 10.66
CA THR A 13 -15.52 4.50 9.41
C THR A 13 -16.91 4.75 8.86
N ASN A 14 -17.76 3.71 8.80
CA ASN A 14 -19.12 3.84 8.30
C ASN A 14 -19.99 4.75 9.20
N LEU A 15 -19.80 4.70 10.52
CA LEU A 15 -20.50 5.57 11.47
C LEU A 15 -20.12 7.04 11.25
N ILE A 16 -18.84 7.35 11.16
CA ILE A 16 -18.33 8.71 10.94
C ILE A 16 -18.84 9.25 9.58
N ARG A 17 -18.81 8.43 8.53
CA ARG A 17 -19.35 8.83 7.22
C ARG A 17 -20.83 9.18 7.28
N LYS A 18 -21.64 8.37 7.97
CA LYS A 18 -23.08 8.66 8.19
C LYS A 18 -23.30 9.95 8.95
N GLN A 19 -22.52 10.20 10.00
CA GLN A 19 -22.60 11.44 10.77
C GLN A 19 -22.25 12.66 9.93
N LYS A 20 -21.19 12.60 9.13
CA LYS A 20 -20.79 13.70 8.22
C LYS A 20 -21.86 14.01 7.17
N LEU A 21 -22.51 13.00 6.62
CA LEU A 21 -23.62 13.18 5.67
C LEU A 21 -24.87 13.81 6.32
N ALA A 22 -25.07 13.60 7.63
CA ALA A 22 -26.18 14.15 8.37
C ALA A 22 -25.95 15.60 8.83
N CYS A 23 -24.73 16.08 8.90
CA CYS A 23 -24.40 17.42 9.35
C CYS A 23 -24.72 18.47 8.26
N ARG A 24 -25.77 19.25 8.46
CA ARG A 24 -26.09 20.43 7.64
C ARG A 24 -25.01 21.51 7.90
N GLY A 25 -24.08 21.69 6.96
CA GLY A 25 -23.13 22.84 6.99
C GLY A 25 -21.67 22.50 7.26
N GLY A 26 -21.27 21.26 7.45
CA GLY A 26 -19.87 20.85 7.51
C GLY A 26 -19.49 20.00 6.30
N GLY A 27 -18.32 20.20 5.74
CA GLY A 27 -17.86 19.51 4.54
C GLY A 27 -18.25 18.04 4.49
N GLY A 28 -19.00 17.66 3.45
CA GLY A 28 -19.59 16.32 3.28
C GLY A 28 -18.58 15.17 3.35
N ASP A 29 -19.05 13.95 3.22
CA ASP A 29 -18.19 12.78 3.17
C ASP A 29 -17.23 12.87 1.97
N PHE A 30 -15.94 13.01 2.23
CA PHE A 30 -14.91 13.07 1.21
C PHE A 30 -14.43 11.68 0.77
N CYS A 31 -14.86 10.60 1.42
CA CYS A 31 -14.51 9.25 1.06
C CYS A 31 -15.28 8.81 -0.18
N VAL A 32 -14.59 8.43 -1.25
CA VAL A 32 -15.18 7.94 -2.49
C VAL A 32 -15.22 6.42 -2.49
N SER A 33 -14.09 5.78 -2.20
CA SER A 33 -13.96 4.33 -2.12
C SER A 33 -13.13 3.95 -0.90
N VAL A 34 -13.72 3.17 0.02
CA VAL A 34 -13.05 2.64 1.22
C VAL A 34 -13.48 1.21 1.44
N PHE A 35 -12.52 0.32 1.61
CA PHE A 35 -12.72 -1.13 1.84
C PHE A 35 -13.45 -1.87 0.72
N SER A 36 -13.41 -1.38 -0.50
CA SER A 36 -14.18 -1.92 -1.63
C SER A 36 -13.43 -2.07 -2.94
N ASP A 37 -12.20 -1.59 -3.02
CA ASP A 37 -11.37 -1.64 -4.23
C ASP A 37 -9.91 -1.92 -3.85
N ASN A 38 -9.04 -2.07 -4.85
CA ASN A 38 -7.60 -2.33 -4.67
C ASN A 38 -6.88 -1.21 -3.89
N SER A 39 -7.42 0.00 -3.93
CA SER A 39 -6.89 1.16 -3.20
C SER A 39 -8.02 1.91 -2.51
N GLY A 40 -7.69 2.76 -1.53
CA GLY A 40 -8.61 3.74 -0.98
C GLY A 40 -8.59 5.03 -1.78
N GLY A 41 -9.72 5.70 -1.91
CA GLY A 41 -9.83 6.97 -2.63
C GLY A 41 -10.68 8.01 -1.92
N ILE A 42 -10.19 9.24 -1.92
CA ILE A 42 -10.88 10.40 -1.33
C ILE A 42 -10.93 11.56 -2.32
N ILE A 43 -11.87 12.47 -2.11
CA ILE A 43 -11.90 13.75 -2.85
C ILE A 43 -10.69 14.56 -2.42
N PHE A 44 -9.86 14.97 -3.36
CA PHE A 44 -8.73 15.86 -3.12
C PHE A 44 -9.15 17.32 -3.33
N ASP A 45 -9.67 17.61 -4.51
CA ASP A 45 -10.18 18.93 -4.86
C ASP A 45 -11.38 18.83 -5.83
N LYS A 46 -11.73 19.92 -6.49
CA LYS A 46 -12.83 19.96 -7.48
C LYS A 46 -12.58 19.12 -8.73
N ASP A 47 -11.31 18.85 -9.06
CA ASP A 47 -10.89 18.24 -10.32
C ASP A 47 -10.35 16.81 -10.13
N TYR A 48 -9.81 16.47 -8.94
CA TYR A 48 -9.13 15.21 -8.68
C TYR A 48 -9.61 14.45 -7.44
N LEU A 49 -9.50 13.15 -7.54
CA LEU A 49 -9.45 12.23 -6.39
C LEU A 49 -8.00 11.88 -6.14
N ILE A 50 -7.65 11.66 -4.89
CA ILE A 50 -6.37 11.07 -4.49
C ILE A 50 -6.61 9.66 -3.99
N THR A 51 -5.76 8.75 -4.38
CA THR A 51 -5.74 7.37 -3.88
C THR A 51 -4.41 7.08 -3.20
N HIS A 52 -4.44 6.26 -2.17
CA HIS A 52 -3.24 5.78 -1.50
C HIS A 52 -3.38 4.28 -1.25
N LYS A 53 -2.53 3.49 -1.90
CA LYS A 53 -2.37 2.06 -1.66
C LYS A 53 -1.12 1.82 -0.87
N VAL A 54 -1.23 0.96 0.14
CA VAL A 54 -0.10 0.53 0.96
C VAL A 54 -0.14 -0.97 1.15
N GLU A 55 1.03 -1.59 1.15
CA GLU A 55 1.23 -3.01 1.41
C GLU A 55 2.46 -3.25 2.26
N THR A 56 2.44 -4.32 3.04
CA THR A 56 3.62 -4.84 3.72
C THR A 56 4.06 -6.15 3.08
N HIS A 57 5.32 -6.22 2.70
CA HIS A 57 5.91 -7.39 2.05
C HIS A 57 7.01 -8.01 2.91
N ASN A 58 6.66 -8.35 4.15
CA ASN A 58 7.60 -8.68 5.22
C ASN A 58 8.25 -10.05 5.06
N SER A 59 7.42 -11.12 4.98
CA SER A 59 7.93 -12.49 4.92
C SER A 59 8.70 -12.79 3.65
N PRO A 60 8.24 -12.38 2.45
CA PRO A 60 9.04 -12.53 1.23
C PRO A 60 10.39 -11.82 1.32
N SER A 61 10.42 -10.60 1.88
CA SER A 61 11.65 -9.83 2.05
C SER A 61 12.59 -10.40 3.11
N ALA A 62 12.10 -11.20 4.04
CA ALA A 62 12.94 -11.95 4.98
C ALA A 62 13.67 -13.12 4.31
N LEU A 63 13.11 -13.68 3.24
CA LEU A 63 13.65 -14.82 2.50
C LEU A 63 14.51 -14.40 1.31
N ASP A 64 13.97 -13.51 0.50
CA ASP A 64 14.64 -12.85 -0.62
C ASP A 64 14.42 -11.33 -0.51
N PRO A 65 15.33 -10.63 0.16
CA PRO A 65 15.14 -9.20 0.44
C PRO A 65 14.99 -8.34 -0.83
N PHE A 66 15.73 -8.65 -1.88
CA PHE A 66 15.68 -7.91 -3.13
C PHE A 66 14.39 -8.19 -3.91
N GLY A 67 14.10 -9.46 -4.19
CA GLY A 67 12.91 -9.86 -4.94
C GLY A 67 11.61 -9.56 -4.17
N GLY A 68 11.62 -9.78 -2.85
CA GLY A 68 10.51 -9.45 -1.99
C GLY A 68 10.17 -7.95 -1.98
N ALA A 69 11.17 -7.09 -1.91
CA ALA A 69 10.98 -5.64 -1.91
C ALA A 69 10.52 -5.11 -3.28
N ILE A 70 11.11 -5.62 -4.38
CA ILE A 70 10.64 -5.29 -5.74
C ILE A 70 9.16 -5.65 -5.89
N THR A 71 8.76 -6.86 -5.49
CA THR A 71 7.36 -7.29 -5.57
C THR A 71 6.46 -6.38 -4.74
N GLY A 72 6.90 -5.94 -3.58
CA GLY A 72 6.16 -5.00 -2.73
C GLY A 72 5.87 -3.68 -3.43
N ILE A 73 6.89 -3.00 -3.96
CA ILE A 73 6.71 -1.69 -4.60
C ILE A 73 5.95 -1.79 -5.93
N VAL A 74 6.22 -2.80 -6.74
CA VAL A 74 5.49 -3.04 -7.99
C VAL A 74 4.04 -3.41 -7.72
N GLY A 75 3.77 -4.15 -6.63
CA GLY A 75 2.43 -4.52 -6.21
C GLY A 75 1.54 -3.30 -5.91
N VAL A 76 2.03 -2.36 -5.11
CA VAL A 76 1.27 -1.14 -4.78
C VAL A 76 1.09 -0.21 -5.98
N ASN A 77 2.05 -0.19 -6.91
CA ASN A 77 1.92 0.55 -8.17
C ASN A 77 0.79 -0.04 -9.03
N ARG A 78 0.73 -1.36 -9.17
CA ARG A 78 -0.33 -2.04 -9.92
C ARG A 78 -1.71 -1.83 -9.33
N ASP A 79 -1.84 -1.89 -8.02
CA ASP A 79 -3.11 -1.66 -7.34
C ASP A 79 -3.58 -0.21 -7.50
N THR A 80 -2.66 0.74 -7.51
CA THR A 80 -2.98 2.14 -7.81
C THR A 80 -3.44 2.30 -9.27
N ILE A 81 -2.73 1.70 -10.23
CA ILE A 81 -3.12 1.72 -11.65
C ILE A 81 -4.47 1.04 -11.86
N GLY A 82 -4.74 -0.06 -11.15
CA GLY A 82 -6.00 -0.81 -11.22
C GLY A 82 -7.16 -0.20 -10.43
N PHE A 83 -6.98 0.92 -9.75
CA PHE A 83 -8.02 1.56 -8.96
C PHE A 83 -9.03 2.29 -9.84
N GLY A 84 -10.31 1.90 -9.77
CA GLY A 84 -11.39 2.48 -10.56
C GLY A 84 -11.13 2.39 -12.08
N LEU A 85 -11.18 3.52 -12.77
CA LEU A 85 -10.84 3.62 -14.20
C LEU A 85 -9.34 3.75 -14.45
N GLY A 86 -8.53 3.65 -13.43
CA GLY A 86 -7.10 3.83 -13.49
C GLY A 86 -6.64 5.13 -12.82
N ALA A 87 -5.88 5.01 -11.73
CA ALA A 87 -5.20 6.16 -11.16
C ALA A 87 -3.81 6.31 -11.77
N LYS A 88 -3.40 7.54 -11.98
CA LYS A 88 -2.02 7.86 -12.35
C LYS A 88 -1.15 7.86 -11.10
N PRO A 89 -0.22 6.92 -10.92
CA PRO A 89 0.74 6.98 -9.83
C PRO A 89 1.58 8.25 -9.93
N VAL A 90 1.73 8.96 -8.81
CA VAL A 90 2.49 10.23 -8.78
C VAL A 90 3.63 10.21 -7.78
N ALA A 91 3.55 9.35 -6.75
CA ALA A 91 4.60 9.21 -5.75
C ALA A 91 4.59 7.82 -5.11
N ASN A 92 5.78 7.30 -4.83
CA ASN A 92 5.96 6.17 -3.93
C ASN A 92 6.42 6.63 -2.54
N THR A 93 6.07 5.83 -1.54
CA THR A 93 6.50 5.98 -0.16
C THR A 93 7.01 4.64 0.37
N TYR A 94 7.81 4.66 1.44
CA TYR A 94 8.28 3.44 2.07
C TYR A 94 8.35 3.57 3.60
N GLY A 95 8.35 2.43 4.28
CA GLY A 95 8.60 2.38 5.72
C GLY A 95 9.27 1.06 6.07
N PHE A 96 10.43 1.14 6.71
CA PHE A 96 11.19 -0.04 7.07
C PHE A 96 11.44 -0.12 8.56
N CYS A 97 11.33 -1.35 9.09
CA CYS A 97 11.91 -1.69 10.38
C CYS A 97 12.80 -2.91 10.19
N PHE A 98 14.05 -2.77 10.58
CA PHE A 98 15.07 -3.81 10.52
C PHE A 98 15.65 -4.11 11.90
N GLY A 99 16.27 -5.27 12.08
CA GLY A 99 17.24 -5.47 13.15
C GLY A 99 18.43 -4.54 12.96
N ASN A 100 19.20 -4.30 14.02
CA ASN A 100 20.41 -3.48 13.93
C ASN A 100 21.36 -4.08 12.87
N PRO A 101 21.77 -3.33 11.84
CA PRO A 101 22.65 -3.84 10.77
C PRO A 101 24.03 -4.28 11.27
N GLU A 102 24.49 -3.76 12.41
CA GLU A 102 25.74 -4.17 13.05
C GLU A 102 25.62 -5.47 13.86
N ASP A 103 24.41 -6.01 13.98
CA ASP A 103 24.17 -7.24 14.72
C ASP A 103 24.61 -8.47 13.89
N VAL A 104 25.73 -9.08 14.32
CA VAL A 104 26.32 -10.25 13.69
C VAL A 104 25.89 -11.57 14.33
N ARG A 105 25.09 -11.53 15.40
CA ARG A 105 24.63 -12.74 16.09
C ARG A 105 23.83 -13.61 15.13
N PRO A 106 24.10 -14.92 15.02
CA PRO A 106 23.33 -15.79 14.15
C PRO A 106 21.88 -15.89 14.66
N LEU A 107 20.96 -16.01 13.72
CA LEU A 107 19.56 -16.30 14.00
C LEU A 107 19.14 -17.50 13.16
N PHE A 108 18.37 -18.40 13.76
CA PHE A 108 17.87 -19.62 13.11
C PHE A 108 16.35 -19.63 13.13
N ARG A 109 15.77 -20.27 12.14
CA ARG A 109 14.31 -20.37 12.02
C ARG A 109 13.74 -21.45 12.92
N ASP A 110 14.51 -22.47 13.18
CA ASP A 110 14.15 -23.69 13.90
C ASP A 110 15.04 -23.90 15.13
N GLU A 111 14.49 -24.68 16.06
CA GLU A 111 15.16 -24.98 17.33
C GLU A 111 16.39 -25.86 17.16
N ASP A 112 16.45 -26.68 16.11
CA ASP A 112 17.58 -27.55 15.81
C ASP A 112 18.74 -26.84 15.09
N LEU A 113 18.64 -25.51 14.92
CA LEU A 113 19.66 -24.61 14.40
C LEU A 113 20.17 -24.98 13.00
N LYS A 114 19.35 -25.62 12.17
CA LYS A 114 19.72 -26.02 10.81
C LYS A 114 19.49 -24.92 9.79
N ASN A 115 18.39 -24.16 9.92
CA ASN A 115 18.00 -23.16 8.95
C ASN A 115 18.40 -21.75 9.39
N LYS A 116 19.60 -21.34 9.05
CA LYS A 116 20.12 -20.00 9.33
C LYS A 116 19.36 -18.95 8.56
N MET A 117 18.94 -17.89 9.23
CA MET A 117 18.30 -16.71 8.64
C MET A 117 19.33 -15.72 8.12
N LEU A 118 18.90 -14.84 7.22
CA LEU A 118 19.72 -13.74 6.74
C LEU A 118 20.03 -12.76 7.87
N SER A 119 21.23 -12.17 7.84
CA SER A 119 21.59 -11.12 8.79
C SER A 119 20.77 -9.84 8.57
N PRO A 120 20.57 -9.02 9.61
CA PRO A 120 19.84 -7.75 9.48
C PRO A 120 20.42 -6.85 8.38
N LYS A 121 21.75 -6.75 8.29
CA LYS A 121 22.43 -5.97 7.26
C LYS A 121 22.08 -6.47 5.85
N ARG A 122 22.15 -7.79 5.61
CA ARG A 122 21.83 -8.36 4.29
C ARG A 122 20.38 -8.13 3.91
N ILE A 123 19.44 -8.24 4.88
CA ILE A 123 18.03 -7.94 4.65
C ILE A 123 17.87 -6.47 4.28
N MET A 124 18.44 -5.56 5.06
CA MET A 124 18.38 -4.12 4.82
C MET A 124 18.92 -3.74 3.44
N ASP A 125 20.13 -4.15 3.12
CA ASP A 125 20.79 -3.81 1.85
C ASP A 125 19.98 -4.31 0.65
N GLY A 126 19.46 -5.55 0.73
CA GLY A 126 18.62 -6.13 -0.32
C GLY A 126 17.27 -5.42 -0.48
N VAL A 127 16.61 -5.08 0.61
CA VAL A 127 15.33 -4.35 0.60
C VAL A 127 15.50 -2.96 0.01
N ILE A 128 16.50 -2.19 0.46
CA ILE A 128 16.78 -0.84 -0.07
C ILE A 128 17.06 -0.91 -1.57
N LYS A 129 17.89 -1.86 -2.00
CA LYS A 129 18.19 -2.07 -3.42
C LYS A 129 16.93 -2.44 -4.22
N GLY A 130 16.07 -3.32 -3.67
CA GLY A 130 14.83 -3.76 -4.32
C GLY A 130 13.83 -2.62 -4.50
N ILE A 131 13.61 -1.81 -3.47
CA ILE A 131 12.74 -0.63 -3.55
C ILE A 131 13.30 0.40 -4.55
N ASN A 132 14.61 0.64 -4.54
CA ASN A 132 15.25 1.56 -5.47
C ASN A 132 15.06 1.10 -6.93
N VAL A 133 15.40 -0.15 -7.23
CA VAL A 133 15.27 -0.69 -8.60
C VAL A 133 13.79 -0.72 -9.04
N GLY A 134 12.88 -1.24 -8.21
CA GLY A 134 11.46 -1.33 -8.53
C GLY A 134 10.80 0.04 -8.72
N GLY A 135 11.12 1.00 -7.87
CA GLY A 135 10.63 2.38 -7.99
C GLY A 135 11.19 3.08 -9.23
N ASN A 136 12.50 3.01 -9.43
CA ASN A 136 13.17 3.65 -10.57
C ASN A 136 12.68 3.10 -11.93
N CYS A 137 12.58 1.77 -12.05
CA CYS A 137 12.07 1.14 -13.28
C CYS A 137 10.58 1.47 -13.55
N SER A 138 9.82 1.82 -12.53
CA SER A 138 8.42 2.25 -12.67
C SER A 138 8.26 3.70 -13.12
N GLY A 139 9.33 4.49 -13.08
CA GLY A 139 9.29 5.92 -13.37
C GLY A 139 8.49 6.76 -12.38
N ILE A 140 8.19 6.21 -11.19
CA ILE A 140 7.43 6.88 -10.14
C ILE A 140 8.42 7.34 -9.06
N PRO A 141 8.48 8.64 -8.73
CA PRO A 141 9.41 9.14 -7.74
C PRO A 141 9.08 8.63 -6.34
N THR A 142 10.09 8.18 -5.60
CA THR A 142 9.96 7.83 -4.19
C THR A 142 10.31 9.05 -3.34
N LEU A 143 9.28 9.71 -2.81
CA LEU A 143 9.42 11.04 -2.22
C LEU A 143 9.79 11.02 -0.74
N SER A 144 9.29 10.04 0.01
CA SER A 144 9.40 10.03 1.46
C SER A 144 9.33 8.63 2.02
N GLY A 145 9.93 8.45 3.18
CA GLY A 145 9.87 7.22 3.94
C GLY A 145 10.60 7.33 5.26
N PHE A 146 10.65 6.22 5.97
CA PHE A 146 11.41 6.13 7.23
C PHE A 146 12.11 4.78 7.34
N THR A 147 13.15 4.73 8.14
CA THR A 147 13.81 3.50 8.59
C THR A 147 13.95 3.54 10.10
N ARG A 148 13.65 2.42 10.75
CA ARG A 148 13.81 2.20 12.19
C ARG A 148 14.54 0.89 12.43
N TYR A 149 15.27 0.82 13.55
CA TYR A 149 16.00 -0.37 13.97
C TYR A 149 15.50 -0.82 15.32
N ASP A 150 15.23 -2.13 15.44
CA ASP A 150 14.79 -2.76 16.68
C ASP A 150 15.05 -4.27 16.58
N ASP A 151 15.52 -4.88 17.66
CA ASP A 151 15.90 -6.30 17.70
C ASP A 151 14.76 -7.25 17.36
N ARG A 152 13.52 -6.84 17.54
CA ARG A 152 12.32 -7.61 17.17
C ARG A 152 12.20 -7.84 15.66
N TYR A 153 12.88 -7.05 14.84
CA TYR A 153 12.87 -7.17 13.38
C TYR A 153 14.10 -7.87 12.79
N ARG A 154 14.90 -8.55 13.62
CA ARG A 154 16.13 -9.23 13.15
C ARG A 154 15.86 -10.27 12.06
N GLY A 155 14.86 -11.11 12.26
CA GLY A 155 14.56 -12.23 11.34
C GLY A 155 13.42 -11.93 10.36
N LYS A 156 12.54 -11.02 10.71
CA LYS A 156 11.40 -10.64 9.89
C LYS A 156 11.23 -9.13 9.90
N PRO A 157 11.66 -8.43 8.84
CA PRO A 157 11.58 -6.98 8.77
C PRO A 157 10.12 -6.52 8.61
N LEU A 158 9.86 -5.27 8.90
CA LEU A 158 8.76 -4.55 8.27
C LEU A 158 9.28 -3.98 6.96
N VAL A 159 8.63 -4.34 5.87
CA VAL A 159 8.86 -3.76 4.55
C VAL A 159 7.53 -3.24 4.04
N PHE A 160 7.29 -1.97 4.26
CA PHE A 160 6.10 -1.25 3.84
C PHE A 160 6.43 -0.46 2.57
N ALA A 161 5.57 -0.58 1.56
CA ALA A 161 5.59 0.24 0.37
C ALA A 161 4.22 0.88 0.16
N GLY A 162 4.20 2.07 -0.40
CA GLY A 162 2.97 2.79 -0.71
C GLY A 162 3.06 3.53 -2.03
N THR A 163 1.90 3.75 -2.65
CA THR A 163 1.77 4.54 -3.87
C THR A 163 0.61 5.51 -3.74
N VAL A 164 0.90 6.76 -3.99
CA VAL A 164 -0.11 7.82 -4.15
C VAL A 164 -0.45 7.97 -5.62
N GLY A 165 -1.73 8.04 -5.94
CA GLY A 165 -2.22 8.23 -7.30
C GLY A 165 -3.29 9.31 -7.39
N LEU A 166 -3.49 9.84 -8.59
CA LEU A 166 -4.52 10.82 -8.89
C LEU A 166 -5.47 10.29 -9.96
N ILE A 167 -6.76 10.55 -9.79
CA ILE A 167 -7.81 10.25 -10.78
C ILE A 167 -8.60 11.54 -11.05
N PRO A 168 -8.79 11.95 -12.32
CA PRO A 168 -9.69 13.02 -12.66
C PRO A 168 -11.13 12.70 -12.22
N ARG A 169 -11.81 13.64 -11.56
CA ARG A 169 -13.23 13.49 -11.15
C ARG A 169 -14.18 13.53 -12.32
N LYS A 170 -13.83 14.28 -13.36
CA LYS A 170 -14.62 14.40 -14.59
C LYS A 170 -13.97 13.55 -15.68
N ILE A 171 -14.74 12.60 -16.21
CA ILE A 171 -14.31 11.84 -17.38
C ILE A 171 -14.56 12.74 -18.61
N ASN A 172 -13.53 12.96 -19.41
CA ASN A 172 -13.68 13.66 -20.69
C ASN A 172 -14.74 12.99 -21.56
N SER A 173 -15.44 13.79 -22.37
CA SER A 173 -16.53 13.35 -23.26
C SER A 173 -16.14 12.19 -24.20
N LYS A 174 -14.85 12.05 -24.53
CA LYS A 174 -14.30 10.91 -25.29
C LYS A 174 -14.54 9.54 -24.65
N PHE A 175 -14.75 9.49 -23.35
CA PHE A 175 -15.02 8.27 -22.59
C PHE A 175 -16.47 8.21 -22.08
N SER A 176 -17.38 8.97 -22.68
CA SER A 176 -18.78 9.04 -22.26
C SER A 176 -19.51 7.69 -22.33
N HIS A 177 -19.07 6.76 -23.18
CA HIS A 177 -19.58 5.39 -23.25
C HIS A 177 -19.32 4.59 -21.96
N LEU A 178 -18.27 4.93 -21.19
CA LEU A 178 -17.97 4.34 -19.90
C LEU A 178 -18.88 4.87 -18.77
N LYS A 179 -19.60 5.98 -18.99
CA LYS A 179 -20.57 6.54 -18.02
C LYS A 179 -21.77 5.62 -17.75
N LYS A 180 -22.03 4.63 -18.61
CA LYS A 180 -23.11 3.65 -18.42
C LYS A 180 -22.78 2.57 -17.37
N ALA A 181 -21.53 2.41 -16.98
CA ALA A 181 -21.19 1.59 -15.84
C ALA A 181 -21.63 2.32 -14.57
N LYS A 182 -22.56 1.73 -13.81
CA LYS A 182 -23.17 2.30 -12.59
C LYS A 182 -22.18 2.75 -11.51
N ASN A 183 -20.92 2.35 -11.64
CA ASN A 183 -19.82 2.76 -10.77
C ASN A 183 -18.57 2.97 -11.61
N VAL A 184 -18.28 4.20 -11.96
CA VAL A 184 -17.05 4.63 -12.62
C VAL A 184 -15.79 4.20 -11.83
N TYR A 185 -15.95 3.79 -10.58
CA TYR A 185 -14.90 3.39 -9.64
C TYR A 185 -14.71 1.88 -9.52
N THR A 186 -15.48 1.06 -10.25
CA THR A 186 -15.46 -0.40 -10.09
C THR A 186 -14.94 -1.18 -11.30
N ILE A 187 -14.34 -0.52 -12.28
CA ILE A 187 -13.68 -1.21 -13.37
C ILE A 187 -12.26 -1.53 -12.92
N GLY A 188 -12.08 -2.69 -12.33
CA GLY A 188 -10.78 -3.13 -11.89
C GLY A 188 -10.77 -4.00 -10.65
N SER A 189 -11.93 -4.42 -10.16
CA SER A 189 -12.00 -5.53 -9.21
C SER A 189 -11.64 -6.84 -9.92
N GLY A 190 -10.51 -6.86 -10.58
CA GLY A 190 -9.83 -8.09 -10.89
C GLY A 190 -9.52 -8.71 -9.56
N THR A 191 -10.32 -9.68 -9.15
CA THR A 191 -10.00 -10.65 -8.13
C THR A 191 -8.57 -11.14 -8.35
N ALA A 192 -7.60 -10.50 -7.74
CA ALA A 192 -6.38 -11.17 -7.39
C ALA A 192 -6.77 -12.10 -6.23
N GLY A 193 -7.54 -13.12 -6.58
CA GLY A 193 -7.67 -14.33 -5.80
C GLY A 193 -6.35 -15.06 -5.89
N VAL A 194 -5.94 -15.48 -4.80
CA VAL A 194 -4.98 -16.44 -4.26
C VAL A 194 -3.94 -15.77 -3.41
#